data_f4b412d8fd0c78a9082f5766e2f4fc78
#
_entry.id   f4b412d8fd0c78a9082f5766e2f4fc78
#
_cell.length_a   1.000
_cell.length_b   1.000
_cell.length_c   1.000
_cell.angle_alpha   90.00
_cell.angle_beta   90.00
_cell.angle_gamma   90.00
#
_symmetry.space_group_name_H-M   'P 1'
#
loop_
_entity.id
_entity.type
_entity.pdbx_description
1 polymer ?
#
loop_
_entity_poly.entity_id
_entity_poly.type
_entity_poly.pdbx_seq_one_letter_code
_entity_poly.pdbx_strand_id
1 'polypeptide(L)'
;MVETERSGACGLCLSAYKFCNTGDDSVNGDVAADGYHKYKEDIKLMKETGLDSYRFSISWSRLIPKGRGEVNPKGVGYYNNLINELLDHGIQPHATIFQYDLPQILEDEYGGWLNPQIIDDFTAYADVCFREFGDRVTNWTTLNEPNALVSVGYDAGIGPPGRCSKPFGFADCSCGDSVNEPYVVAHNCLLAHSSAVSLYRRKYQTKQHGLIGMNICINNILPYTNSTEDIAAAKRAQAFYTGWFLDPLYYGDYPLVMKENTGSKLPKFSRSQSKQLINSMDFLGINYYTFLYVKDDPHHAPSNKRNFRADMAAKSIFSSNSTSGFYVPGYGIHQVLEYLKQFYGNPPIYIHENGYPMHQDVVFDDGPRVEFLSEHLKNLLIAVRSVIGYRKNCQNDVQ
;
A
#
# COMPACT_ATOMS: atom_id res chain seq x y z
N MET A 1 -19.67 10.45 -4.49
CA MET A 1 -18.97 9.25 -3.97
C MET A 1 -17.88 8.91 -4.96
N VAL A 2 -16.68 9.19 -4.58
CA VAL A 2 -15.53 9.43 -5.44
C VAL A 2 -14.86 8.13 -5.80
N GLU A 3 -14.75 7.85 -7.09
CA GLU A 3 -13.72 6.97 -7.61
C GLU A 3 -12.41 7.70 -7.61
N THR A 4 -11.50 7.26 -6.76
CA THR A 4 -10.11 7.61 -6.92
C THR A 4 -9.42 6.52 -7.71
N GLU A 5 -9.60 6.50 -9.02
CA GLU A 5 -8.60 5.93 -9.91
C GLU A 5 -7.39 6.87 -9.84
N ARG A 6 -6.52 6.61 -8.89
CA ARG A 6 -5.26 7.34 -8.78
C ARG A 6 -4.13 6.35 -8.90
N SER A 7 -3.63 6.22 -10.12
CA SER A 7 -2.24 5.93 -10.33
C SER A 7 -1.46 7.15 -9.81
N GLY A 8 -0.88 7.09 -8.64
CA GLY A 8 -0.15 8.24 -8.14
C GLY A 8 0.60 7.94 -6.86
N ALA A 9 1.85 8.27 -6.93
CA ALA A 9 2.87 8.21 -5.92
C ALA A 9 2.40 8.50 -4.49
N CYS A 10 3.03 7.86 -3.51
CA CYS A 10 2.91 8.14 -2.07
C CYS A 10 3.05 9.65 -1.73
N GLY A 11 3.71 10.44 -2.59
CA GLY A 11 3.78 11.90 -2.51
C GLY A 11 2.58 12.64 -3.10
N LEU A 12 1.84 12.05 -4.04
CA LEU A 12 0.67 12.65 -4.70
C LEU A 12 -0.64 12.41 -3.94
N CYS A 13 -0.75 11.33 -3.16
CA CYS A 13 -1.83 11.20 -2.17
C CYS A 13 -1.88 12.41 -1.22
N LEU A 14 -0.72 12.94 -0.83
CA LEU A 14 -0.61 14.14 0.00
C LEU A 14 -1.18 15.41 -0.66
N SER A 15 -0.95 15.61 -1.95
CA SER A 15 -1.42 16.82 -2.65
C SER A 15 -2.91 16.77 -2.97
N ALA A 16 -3.44 15.60 -3.30
CA ALA A 16 -4.84 15.46 -3.66
C ALA A 16 -5.79 15.53 -2.47
N TYR A 17 -5.36 15.04 -1.30
CA TYR A 17 -6.13 15.18 -0.07
C TYR A 17 -6.15 16.63 0.45
N LYS A 18 -5.07 17.38 0.21
CA LYS A 18 -5.03 18.81 0.50
C LYS A 18 -6.09 19.61 -0.27
N PHE A 19 -6.44 19.16 -1.48
CA PHE A 19 -7.52 19.74 -2.28
C PHE A 19 -8.92 19.42 -1.75
N CYS A 20 -9.16 18.21 -1.23
CA CYS A 20 -10.47 17.83 -0.69
C CYS A 20 -10.81 18.53 0.65
N ASN A 21 -9.80 19.00 1.41
CA ASN A 21 -9.98 19.64 2.73
C ASN A 21 -9.76 21.16 2.74
N THR A 22 -9.62 21.82 1.59
CA THR A 22 -9.42 23.29 1.53
C THR A 22 -10.69 24.10 1.79
N GLY A 23 -11.83 23.45 2.03
CA GLY A 23 -13.10 24.15 2.22
C GLY A 23 -13.62 24.84 0.96
N ASP A 24 -12.99 24.60 -0.18
CA ASP A 24 -13.46 25.03 -1.49
C ASP A 24 -14.31 23.93 -2.09
N ASP A 25 -15.62 24.05 -1.99
CA ASP A 25 -16.62 23.12 -2.54
C ASP A 25 -16.50 22.93 -4.07
N SER A 26 -15.65 23.71 -4.74
CA SER A 26 -15.42 23.65 -6.18
C SER A 26 -14.43 22.54 -6.60
N VAL A 27 -13.67 21.96 -5.66
CA VAL A 27 -12.66 20.93 -5.94
C VAL A 27 -13.00 19.65 -5.19
N ASN A 28 -13.69 18.74 -5.88
CA ASN A 28 -13.99 17.40 -5.39
C ASN A 28 -13.45 16.33 -6.35
N GLY A 29 -13.54 15.07 -5.96
CA GLY A 29 -13.14 13.96 -6.81
C GLY A 29 -14.29 13.31 -7.59
N ASP A 30 -15.45 13.96 -7.70
CA ASP A 30 -16.66 13.35 -8.27
C ASP A 30 -16.51 12.97 -9.75
N VAL A 31 -15.70 13.70 -10.48
CA VAL A 31 -15.39 13.42 -11.88
C VAL A 31 -13.97 12.87 -12.02
N ALA A 32 -12.95 13.56 -11.45
CA ALA A 32 -11.54 13.20 -11.58
C ALA A 32 -11.16 12.87 -13.04
N ALA A 33 -10.59 11.67 -13.29
CA ALA A 33 -10.30 11.17 -14.64
C ALA A 33 -11.53 10.56 -15.34
N ASP A 34 -12.68 10.50 -14.66
CA ASP A 34 -13.95 9.97 -15.18
C ASP A 34 -13.88 8.51 -15.68
N GLY A 35 -13.04 7.69 -15.04
CA GLY A 35 -12.85 6.29 -15.43
C GLY A 35 -14.13 5.47 -15.40
N TYR A 36 -15.09 5.83 -14.54
CA TYR A 36 -16.41 5.18 -14.50
C TYR A 36 -17.14 5.23 -15.85
N HIS A 37 -17.05 6.32 -16.58
CA HIS A 37 -17.69 6.47 -17.88
C HIS A 37 -16.75 6.16 -19.05
N LYS A 38 -15.42 6.35 -18.87
CA LYS A 38 -14.43 6.29 -19.95
C LYS A 38 -13.61 5.00 -19.99
N TYR A 39 -13.88 4.02 -19.12
CA TYR A 39 -13.09 2.79 -19.02
C TYR A 39 -12.90 2.05 -20.36
N LYS A 40 -13.86 2.12 -21.29
CA LYS A 40 -13.72 1.50 -22.60
C LYS A 40 -12.67 2.17 -23.47
N GLU A 41 -12.66 3.51 -23.44
CA GLU A 41 -11.66 4.29 -24.17
C GLU A 41 -10.27 4.07 -23.58
N ASP A 42 -10.18 4.06 -22.23
CA ASP A 42 -8.94 3.82 -21.51
C ASP A 42 -8.39 2.41 -21.80
N ILE A 43 -9.22 1.37 -21.79
CA ILE A 43 -8.81 -0.02 -22.08
C ILE A 43 -8.34 -0.14 -23.53
N LYS A 44 -8.98 0.53 -24.46
CA LYS A 44 -8.52 0.58 -25.85
C LYS A 44 -7.12 1.19 -25.96
N LEU A 45 -6.87 2.30 -25.27
CA LEU A 45 -5.54 2.92 -25.22
C LEU A 45 -4.51 2.01 -24.55
N MET A 46 -4.87 1.32 -23.47
CA MET A 46 -4.00 0.32 -22.83
C MET A 46 -3.60 -0.79 -23.82
N LYS A 47 -4.55 -1.28 -24.60
CA LYS A 47 -4.29 -2.29 -25.62
C LYS A 47 -3.40 -1.78 -26.74
N GLU A 48 -3.63 -0.56 -27.21
CA GLU A 48 -2.84 0.09 -28.26
C GLU A 48 -1.39 0.32 -27.81
N THR A 49 -1.18 0.58 -26.50
CA THR A 49 0.15 0.71 -25.90
C THR A 49 0.81 -0.63 -25.58
N GLY A 50 0.11 -1.77 -25.75
CA GLY A 50 0.64 -3.10 -25.54
C GLY A 50 0.68 -3.58 -24.11
N LEU A 51 -0.23 -3.10 -23.25
CA LEU A 51 -0.33 -3.56 -21.87
C LEU A 51 -1.01 -4.94 -21.79
N ASP A 52 -0.45 -5.84 -20.97
CA ASP A 52 -0.95 -7.20 -20.78
C ASP A 52 -1.75 -7.38 -19.49
N SER A 53 -1.67 -6.43 -18.57
CA SER A 53 -2.37 -6.48 -17.28
C SER A 53 -2.73 -5.08 -16.80
N TYR A 54 -3.86 -4.98 -16.11
CA TYR A 54 -4.32 -3.73 -15.50
C TYR A 54 -4.77 -3.96 -14.06
N ARG A 55 -4.19 -3.20 -13.12
CA ARG A 55 -4.60 -3.19 -11.72
C ARG A 55 -5.54 -2.02 -11.46
N PHE A 56 -6.70 -2.33 -10.90
CA PHE A 56 -7.70 -1.34 -10.48
C PHE A 56 -8.21 -1.67 -9.08
N SER A 57 -8.80 -0.69 -8.40
CA SER A 57 -9.45 -0.89 -7.11
C SER A 57 -10.96 -1.02 -7.27
N ILE A 58 -11.56 -1.82 -6.38
CA ILE A 58 -13.01 -1.94 -6.26
C ILE A 58 -13.45 -1.00 -5.14
N SER A 59 -14.37 -0.08 -5.43
CA SER A 59 -14.91 0.82 -4.42
C SER A 59 -15.91 0.11 -3.52
N TRP A 60 -15.59 0.05 -2.21
CA TRP A 60 -16.45 -0.56 -1.21
C TRP A 60 -17.82 0.14 -1.18
N SER A 61 -17.86 1.45 -1.13
CA SER A 61 -19.09 2.24 -1.12
C SER A 61 -19.93 2.05 -2.39
N ARG A 62 -19.30 1.74 -3.53
CA ARG A 62 -20.02 1.48 -4.77
C ARG A 62 -20.67 0.11 -4.76
N LEU A 63 -20.01 -0.92 -4.22
CA LEU A 63 -20.58 -2.25 -4.10
C LEU A 63 -21.60 -2.35 -2.96
N ILE A 64 -21.30 -1.78 -1.81
CA ILE A 64 -22.12 -1.85 -0.59
C ILE A 64 -22.24 -0.44 0.01
N PRO A 65 -23.19 0.38 -0.47
CA PRO A 65 -23.27 1.81 -0.10
C PRO A 65 -23.39 2.09 1.40
N LYS A 66 -23.94 1.14 2.16
CA LYS A 66 -24.04 1.21 3.63
C LYS A 66 -22.87 0.51 4.34
N GLY A 67 -21.80 0.17 3.62
CA GLY A 67 -20.66 -0.58 4.16
C GLY A 67 -20.97 -2.04 4.47
N ARG A 68 -22.23 -2.37 4.74
CA ARG A 68 -22.78 -3.70 5.09
C ARG A 68 -24.12 -3.94 4.43
N GLY A 69 -24.50 -5.22 4.31
CA GLY A 69 -25.85 -5.66 3.92
C GLY A 69 -26.05 -5.67 2.41
N GLU A 70 -26.99 -4.88 1.92
CA GLU A 70 -27.45 -4.94 0.52
C GLU A 70 -26.34 -4.53 -0.47
N VAL A 71 -26.14 -5.38 -1.48
CA VAL A 71 -25.20 -5.15 -2.57
C VAL A 71 -25.87 -4.32 -3.67
N ASN A 72 -25.20 -3.28 -4.12
CA ASN A 72 -25.65 -2.40 -5.18
C ASN A 72 -25.50 -3.06 -6.56
N PRO A 73 -26.57 -3.43 -7.27
CA PRO A 73 -26.47 -4.10 -8.56
C PRO A 73 -25.83 -3.21 -9.65
N LYS A 74 -25.92 -1.89 -9.54
CA LYS A 74 -25.26 -0.97 -10.48
C LYS A 74 -23.73 -0.99 -10.28
N GLY A 75 -23.27 -1.03 -9.04
CA GLY A 75 -21.85 -1.18 -8.74
C GLY A 75 -21.28 -2.51 -9.24
N VAL A 76 -22.00 -3.61 -9.00
CA VAL A 76 -21.62 -4.93 -9.53
C VAL A 76 -21.59 -4.91 -11.07
N GLY A 77 -22.61 -4.31 -11.70
CA GLY A 77 -22.70 -4.18 -13.16
C GLY A 77 -21.52 -3.43 -13.75
N TYR A 78 -21.08 -2.34 -13.11
CA TYR A 78 -19.92 -1.57 -13.56
C TYR A 78 -18.64 -2.43 -13.58
N TYR A 79 -18.31 -3.06 -12.47
CA TYR A 79 -17.09 -3.89 -12.41
C TYR A 79 -17.15 -5.12 -13.30
N ASN A 80 -18.32 -5.73 -13.48
CA ASN A 80 -18.50 -6.78 -14.48
C ASN A 80 -18.19 -6.30 -15.90
N ASN A 81 -18.66 -5.12 -16.26
CA ASN A 81 -18.39 -4.53 -17.57
C ASN A 81 -16.90 -4.19 -17.74
N LEU A 82 -16.27 -3.59 -16.73
CA LEU A 82 -14.83 -3.29 -16.73
C LEU A 82 -13.99 -4.56 -16.93
N ILE A 83 -14.27 -5.60 -16.13
CA ILE A 83 -13.53 -6.87 -16.17
C ILE A 83 -13.72 -7.57 -17.52
N ASN A 84 -14.93 -7.61 -18.04
CA ASN A 84 -15.20 -8.21 -19.34
C ASN A 84 -14.47 -7.46 -20.46
N GLU A 85 -14.53 -6.12 -20.47
CA GLU A 85 -13.84 -5.30 -21.46
C GLU A 85 -12.32 -5.52 -21.45
N LEU A 86 -11.71 -5.63 -20.26
CA LEU A 86 -10.28 -5.98 -20.12
C LEU A 86 -9.97 -7.34 -20.77
N LEU A 87 -10.75 -8.36 -20.45
CA LEU A 87 -10.55 -9.72 -20.97
C LEU A 87 -10.79 -9.79 -22.48
N ASP A 88 -11.78 -9.10 -23.00
CA ASP A 88 -12.07 -9.02 -24.44
C ASP A 88 -10.90 -8.40 -25.21
N HIS A 89 -10.13 -7.52 -24.57
CA HIS A 89 -8.90 -6.95 -25.13
C HIS A 89 -7.64 -7.75 -24.81
N GLY A 90 -7.76 -8.90 -24.10
CA GLY A 90 -6.62 -9.74 -23.70
C GLY A 90 -5.77 -9.16 -22.58
N ILE A 91 -6.33 -8.23 -21.78
CA ILE A 91 -5.67 -7.61 -20.63
C ILE A 91 -6.13 -8.33 -19.36
N GLN A 92 -5.17 -8.80 -18.56
CA GLN A 92 -5.46 -9.51 -17.31
C GLN A 92 -5.90 -8.55 -16.20
N PRO A 93 -7.09 -8.73 -15.60
CA PRO A 93 -7.52 -7.91 -14.46
C PRO A 93 -6.80 -8.31 -13.18
N HIS A 94 -6.28 -7.33 -12.45
CA HIS A 94 -5.75 -7.47 -11.10
C HIS A 94 -6.55 -6.54 -10.17
N ALA A 95 -7.37 -7.09 -9.29
CA ALA A 95 -8.26 -6.30 -8.47
C ALA A 95 -7.70 -6.04 -7.06
N THR A 96 -7.73 -4.78 -6.65
CA THR A 96 -7.47 -4.34 -5.27
C THR A 96 -8.79 -4.14 -4.56
N ILE A 97 -8.99 -4.83 -3.41
CA ILE A 97 -10.27 -4.81 -2.68
C ILE A 97 -10.45 -3.49 -1.93
N PHE A 98 -9.39 -2.94 -1.31
CA PHE A 98 -9.46 -1.68 -0.56
C PHE A 98 -8.28 -0.77 -0.88
N GLN A 99 -8.58 0.50 -1.22
CA GLN A 99 -7.59 1.55 -1.46
C GLN A 99 -8.06 2.90 -0.89
N TYR A 100 -8.01 3.05 0.44
CA TYR A 100 -8.33 4.27 1.21
C TYR A 100 -9.79 4.74 1.18
N ASP A 101 -10.70 4.00 0.60
CA ASP A 101 -12.08 4.38 0.32
C ASP A 101 -13.10 3.70 1.26
N LEU A 102 -12.81 3.76 2.57
CA LEU A 102 -13.73 3.24 3.60
C LEU A 102 -15.10 3.96 3.49
N PRO A 103 -16.23 3.21 3.48
CA PRO A 103 -17.55 3.83 3.56
C PRO A 103 -17.67 4.71 4.81
N GLN A 104 -18.04 5.99 4.62
CA GLN A 104 -18.14 6.97 5.71
C GLN A 104 -19.01 6.49 6.86
N ILE A 105 -20.08 5.76 6.56
CA ILE A 105 -20.99 5.23 7.58
C ILE A 105 -20.28 4.29 8.57
N LEU A 106 -19.25 3.53 8.15
CA LEU A 106 -18.50 2.66 9.05
C LEU A 106 -17.56 3.45 9.96
N GLU A 107 -17.03 4.57 9.46
CA GLU A 107 -16.27 5.52 10.29
C GLU A 107 -17.19 6.18 11.32
N ASP A 108 -18.37 6.64 10.90
CA ASP A 108 -19.37 7.32 11.75
C ASP A 108 -19.95 6.41 12.83
N GLU A 109 -20.22 5.14 12.51
CA GLU A 109 -20.84 4.21 13.43
C GLU A 109 -19.90 3.71 14.53
N TYR A 110 -18.64 3.40 14.21
CA TYR A 110 -17.75 2.76 15.17
C TYR A 110 -16.27 3.15 15.02
N GLY A 111 -15.92 4.13 14.18
CA GLY A 111 -14.56 4.61 13.98
C GLY A 111 -13.74 3.76 13.00
N GLY A 112 -14.39 3.06 12.07
CA GLY A 112 -13.75 2.37 10.97
C GLY A 112 -12.61 1.44 11.41
N TRP A 113 -11.41 1.67 10.86
CA TRP A 113 -10.23 0.85 11.14
C TRP A 113 -9.75 0.86 12.60
N LEU A 114 -10.24 1.76 13.45
CA LEU A 114 -9.95 1.78 14.89
C LEU A 114 -10.66 0.67 15.66
N ASN A 115 -11.76 0.15 15.14
CA ASN A 115 -12.57 -0.85 15.80
C ASN A 115 -12.34 -2.24 15.17
N PRO A 116 -12.14 -3.30 15.97
CA PRO A 116 -11.96 -4.65 15.42
C PRO A 116 -13.17 -5.19 14.64
N GLN A 117 -14.37 -4.59 14.75
CA GLN A 117 -15.53 -4.93 13.92
C GLN A 117 -15.25 -4.77 12.41
N ILE A 118 -14.33 -3.88 12.03
CA ILE A 118 -13.92 -3.71 10.63
C ILE A 118 -13.38 -5.00 10.00
N ILE A 119 -12.84 -5.92 10.79
CA ILE A 119 -12.31 -7.21 10.32
C ILE A 119 -13.45 -8.04 9.70
N ASP A 120 -14.59 -8.10 10.39
CA ASP A 120 -15.76 -8.84 9.91
C ASP A 120 -16.41 -8.14 8.72
N ASP A 121 -16.57 -6.82 8.79
CA ASP A 121 -17.16 -6.02 7.73
C ASP A 121 -16.31 -6.06 6.45
N PHE A 122 -14.98 -5.94 6.58
CA PHE A 122 -14.05 -6.09 5.44
C PHE A 122 -14.08 -7.51 4.85
N THR A 123 -14.14 -8.53 5.71
CA THR A 123 -14.24 -9.92 5.27
C THR A 123 -15.53 -10.18 4.50
N ALA A 124 -16.65 -9.62 4.96
CA ALA A 124 -17.94 -9.72 4.26
C ALA A 124 -17.93 -8.96 2.92
N TYR A 125 -17.27 -7.81 2.84
CA TYR A 125 -17.08 -7.08 1.60
C TYR A 125 -16.20 -7.88 0.62
N ALA A 126 -15.09 -8.44 1.09
CA ALA A 126 -14.22 -9.29 0.28
C ALA A 126 -14.97 -10.55 -0.25
N ASP A 127 -15.88 -11.12 0.56
CA ASP A 127 -16.75 -12.23 0.12
C ASP A 127 -17.62 -11.85 -1.09
N VAL A 128 -18.15 -10.64 -1.09
CA VAL A 128 -18.89 -10.10 -2.25
C VAL A 128 -17.98 -10.00 -3.47
N CYS A 129 -16.79 -9.42 -3.33
CA CYS A 129 -15.83 -9.28 -4.43
C CYS A 129 -15.47 -10.65 -5.03
N PHE A 130 -15.11 -11.62 -4.20
CA PHE A 130 -14.75 -12.98 -4.67
C PHE A 130 -15.91 -13.71 -5.33
N ARG A 131 -17.13 -13.53 -4.81
CA ARG A 131 -18.32 -14.16 -5.37
C ARG A 131 -18.70 -13.60 -6.73
N GLU A 132 -18.66 -12.26 -6.88
CA GLU A 132 -19.15 -11.58 -8.08
C GLU A 132 -18.13 -11.57 -9.23
N PHE A 133 -16.82 -11.61 -8.92
CA PHE A 133 -15.79 -11.36 -9.93
C PHE A 133 -14.70 -12.45 -9.99
N GLY A 134 -14.66 -13.38 -9.04
CA GLY A 134 -13.56 -14.32 -8.92
C GLY A 134 -13.57 -15.45 -9.97
N ASP A 135 -14.58 -15.55 -10.79
CA ASP A 135 -14.60 -16.40 -11.99
C ASP A 135 -13.68 -15.86 -13.10
N ARG A 136 -13.32 -14.58 -13.07
CA ARG A 136 -12.54 -13.86 -14.09
C ARG A 136 -11.31 -13.15 -13.53
N VAL A 137 -11.34 -12.72 -12.26
CA VAL A 137 -10.21 -12.10 -11.58
C VAL A 137 -9.38 -13.18 -10.87
N THR A 138 -8.14 -13.33 -11.30
CA THR A 138 -7.21 -14.34 -10.76
C THR A 138 -6.13 -13.77 -9.84
N ASN A 139 -6.00 -12.44 -9.76
CA ASN A 139 -5.03 -11.77 -8.88
C ASN A 139 -5.75 -10.77 -7.97
N TRP A 140 -5.68 -11.04 -6.67
CA TRP A 140 -6.36 -10.25 -5.65
C TRP A 140 -5.38 -9.56 -4.72
N THR A 141 -5.48 -8.25 -4.59
CA THR A 141 -4.81 -7.49 -3.54
C THR A 141 -5.84 -7.09 -2.48
N THR A 142 -5.64 -7.48 -1.24
CA THR A 142 -6.60 -7.18 -0.17
C THR A 142 -6.61 -5.70 0.18
N LEU A 143 -5.44 -5.17 0.54
CA LEU A 143 -5.24 -3.79 0.99
C LEU A 143 -4.13 -3.14 0.17
N ASN A 144 -4.38 -1.92 -0.29
CA ASN A 144 -3.32 -1.07 -0.84
C ASN A 144 -2.68 -0.24 0.25
N GLU A 145 -1.37 -0.38 0.41
CA GLU A 145 -0.51 0.43 1.29
C GLU A 145 -1.08 0.68 2.70
N PRO A 146 -1.43 -0.36 3.47
CA PRO A 146 -1.93 -0.12 4.82
C PRO A 146 -0.89 0.59 5.72
N ASN A 147 0.40 0.45 5.43
CA ASN A 147 1.46 1.20 6.11
C ASN A 147 1.43 2.71 5.78
N ALA A 148 1.07 3.10 4.57
CA ALA A 148 0.82 4.51 4.22
C ALA A 148 -0.49 5.00 4.85
N LEU A 149 -1.58 4.22 4.80
CA LEU A 149 -2.84 4.55 5.48
C LEU A 149 -2.61 4.93 6.95
N VAL A 150 -1.84 4.12 7.67
CA VAL A 150 -1.52 4.35 9.08
C VAL A 150 -0.76 5.65 9.30
N SER A 151 0.30 5.87 8.51
CA SER A 151 1.18 7.03 8.70
C SER A 151 0.55 8.34 8.22
N VAL A 152 -0.25 8.28 7.16
CA VAL A 152 -0.83 9.45 6.50
C VAL A 152 -2.19 9.80 7.09
N GLY A 153 -3.02 8.78 7.38
CA GLY A 153 -4.40 8.95 7.84
C GLY A 153 -4.55 9.11 9.36
N TYR A 154 -3.69 8.43 10.14
CA TYR A 154 -3.85 8.33 11.60
C TYR A 154 -2.69 8.92 12.42
N ASP A 155 -1.61 9.38 11.78
CA ASP A 155 -0.52 10.12 12.44
C ASP A 155 -0.37 11.53 11.89
N ALA A 156 -0.18 11.66 10.57
CA ALA A 156 0.03 12.94 9.92
C ALA A 156 -1.28 13.73 9.70
N GLY A 157 -2.41 13.05 9.55
CA GLY A 157 -3.73 13.64 9.33
C GLY A 157 -3.95 14.24 7.95
N ILE A 158 -3.08 13.94 6.98
CA ILE A 158 -3.10 14.50 5.62
C ILE A 158 -3.69 13.55 4.58
N GLY A 159 -4.10 12.36 4.99
CA GLY A 159 -4.85 11.38 4.20
C GLY A 159 -6.11 10.94 4.94
N PRO A 160 -7.03 10.21 4.25
CA PRO A 160 -8.24 9.71 4.91
C PRO A 160 -7.89 8.76 6.07
N PRO A 161 -8.58 8.83 7.20
CA PRO A 161 -9.74 9.70 7.53
C PRO A 161 -9.36 11.06 8.12
N GLY A 162 -8.12 11.51 8.06
CA GLY A 162 -7.71 12.83 8.50
C GLY A 162 -7.59 12.98 10.03
N ARG A 163 -7.08 11.96 10.71
CA ARG A 163 -6.96 11.90 12.18
C ARG A 163 -5.52 12.13 12.62
N CYS A 164 -5.34 13.03 13.55
CA CYS A 164 -4.04 13.29 14.16
C CYS A 164 -4.18 14.03 15.50
N SER A 165 -3.09 14.14 16.26
CA SER A 165 -3.03 14.94 17.48
C SER A 165 -1.74 15.74 17.60
N LYS A 166 -1.83 16.93 18.22
CA LYS A 166 -0.64 17.74 18.52
C LYS A 166 0.26 17.05 19.54
N PRO A 167 1.58 17.15 19.40
CA PRO A 167 2.34 17.98 18.45
C PRO A 167 2.69 17.29 17.10
N PHE A 168 2.14 16.12 16.77
CA PHE A 168 2.65 15.22 15.71
C PHE A 168 2.02 15.42 14.33
N GLY A 169 0.74 15.82 14.26
CA GLY A 169 0.04 15.99 12.99
C GLY A 169 0.64 17.08 12.10
N PHE A 170 0.53 16.90 10.78
CA PHE A 170 0.87 17.92 9.78
C PHE A 170 -0.36 18.74 9.37
N ALA A 171 -1.55 18.20 9.58
CA ALA A 171 -2.82 18.89 9.40
C ALA A 171 -3.37 19.40 10.73
N ASP A 172 -4.33 20.31 10.66
CA ASP A 172 -5.10 20.74 11.83
C ASP A 172 -6.33 19.83 11.98
N CYS A 173 -6.10 18.64 12.55
CA CYS A 173 -7.14 17.62 12.68
C CYS A 173 -8.12 17.98 13.80
N SER A 174 -9.41 17.76 13.56
CA SER A 174 -10.47 17.93 14.56
C SER A 174 -10.51 16.81 15.60
N CYS A 175 -9.95 15.64 15.28
CA CYS A 175 -9.90 14.46 16.15
C CYS A 175 -8.69 13.57 15.81
N GLY A 176 -8.39 12.62 16.68
CA GLY A 176 -7.34 11.62 16.51
C GLY A 176 -6.37 11.53 17.68
N ASP A 177 -5.61 10.45 17.70
CA ASP A 177 -4.52 10.18 18.65
C ASP A 177 -3.33 9.57 17.92
N SER A 178 -2.41 10.42 17.45
CA SER A 178 -1.18 10.01 16.77
C SER A 178 -0.28 9.10 17.61
N VAL A 179 -0.51 9.00 18.91
CA VAL A 179 0.27 8.14 19.83
C VAL A 179 -0.16 6.68 19.74
N ASN A 180 -1.47 6.42 19.68
CA ASN A 180 -2.03 5.07 19.81
C ASN A 180 -2.74 4.57 18.54
N GLU A 181 -3.51 5.43 17.85
CA GLU A 181 -4.34 5.03 16.70
C GLU A 181 -3.55 4.32 15.59
N PRO A 182 -2.35 4.78 15.20
CA PRO A 182 -1.57 4.11 14.16
C PRO A 182 -1.33 2.62 14.44
N TYR A 183 -1.05 2.26 15.70
CA TYR A 183 -0.78 0.87 16.08
C TYR A 183 -2.04 -0.01 16.06
N VAL A 184 -3.18 0.55 16.49
CA VAL A 184 -4.47 -0.16 16.48
C VAL A 184 -4.91 -0.41 15.03
N VAL A 185 -4.81 0.61 14.18
CA VAL A 185 -5.21 0.51 12.76
C VAL A 185 -4.34 -0.50 12.02
N ALA A 186 -3.01 -0.46 12.19
CA ALA A 186 -2.11 -1.43 11.58
C ALA A 186 -2.47 -2.87 11.99
N HIS A 187 -2.77 -3.09 13.27
CA HIS A 187 -3.18 -4.39 13.79
C HIS A 187 -4.47 -4.89 13.14
N ASN A 188 -5.49 -4.04 13.07
CA ASN A 188 -6.78 -4.39 12.46
C ASN A 188 -6.64 -4.62 10.94
N CYS A 189 -5.81 -3.85 10.23
CA CYS A 189 -5.51 -4.09 8.82
C CYS A 189 -4.88 -5.47 8.58
N LEU A 190 -3.90 -5.86 9.40
CA LEU A 190 -3.26 -7.18 9.30
C LEU A 190 -4.25 -8.32 9.56
N LEU A 191 -5.11 -8.16 10.57
CA LEU A 191 -6.14 -9.17 10.88
C LEU A 191 -7.24 -9.24 9.81
N ALA A 192 -7.68 -8.11 9.27
CA ALA A 192 -8.65 -8.05 8.18
C ALA A 192 -8.11 -8.72 6.91
N HIS A 193 -6.83 -8.44 6.55
CA HIS A 193 -6.14 -9.13 5.47
C HIS A 193 -6.18 -10.64 5.66
N SER A 194 -5.67 -11.13 6.80
CA SER A 194 -5.58 -12.57 7.04
C SER A 194 -6.95 -13.26 7.12
N SER A 195 -7.98 -12.56 7.57
CA SER A 195 -9.37 -13.04 7.59
C SER A 195 -9.92 -13.20 6.16
N ALA A 196 -9.73 -12.18 5.31
CA ALA A 196 -10.15 -12.24 3.90
C ALA A 196 -9.40 -13.35 3.13
N VAL A 197 -8.10 -13.51 3.36
CA VAL A 197 -7.32 -14.62 2.77
C VAL A 197 -7.82 -15.98 3.23
N SER A 198 -8.10 -16.15 4.52
CA SER A 198 -8.66 -17.39 5.06
C SER A 198 -10.02 -17.72 4.45
N LEU A 199 -10.87 -16.70 4.27
CA LEU A 199 -12.15 -16.85 3.58
C LEU A 199 -11.94 -17.30 2.12
N TYR A 200 -11.08 -16.59 1.37
CA TYR A 200 -10.80 -16.92 -0.04
C TYR A 200 -10.32 -18.34 -0.21
N ARG A 201 -9.32 -18.76 0.56
CA ARG A 201 -8.74 -20.10 0.47
C ARG A 201 -9.75 -21.20 0.81
N ARG A 202 -10.57 -20.99 1.84
CA ARG A 202 -11.56 -21.98 2.26
C ARG A 202 -12.75 -22.11 1.30
N LYS A 203 -13.21 -20.99 0.72
CA LYS A 203 -14.50 -20.96 -0.01
C LYS A 203 -14.35 -20.88 -1.52
N TYR A 204 -13.29 -20.24 -2.02
CA TYR A 204 -13.20 -19.84 -3.42
C TYR A 204 -11.99 -20.41 -4.16
N GLN A 205 -10.80 -20.41 -3.57
CA GLN A 205 -9.53 -20.64 -4.27
C GLN A 205 -9.50 -21.96 -5.07
N THR A 206 -10.05 -23.05 -4.53
CA THR A 206 -10.10 -24.35 -5.22
C THR A 206 -10.89 -24.31 -6.52
N LYS A 207 -11.86 -23.40 -6.64
CA LYS A 207 -12.70 -23.26 -7.85
C LYS A 207 -12.21 -22.17 -8.79
N GLN A 208 -11.65 -21.11 -8.23
CA GLN A 208 -11.25 -19.89 -8.95
C GLN A 208 -9.77 -19.90 -9.34
N HIS A 209 -8.93 -20.71 -8.65
CA HIS A 209 -7.49 -20.87 -8.91
C HIS A 209 -6.69 -19.56 -8.86
N GLY A 210 -7.19 -18.52 -8.20
CA GLY A 210 -6.54 -17.22 -8.09
C GLY A 210 -5.49 -17.14 -6.98
N LEU A 211 -4.67 -16.10 -7.06
CA LEU A 211 -3.67 -15.72 -6.08
C LEU A 211 -4.13 -14.51 -5.28
N ILE A 212 -3.75 -14.46 -4.01
CA ILE A 212 -4.12 -13.36 -3.12
C ILE A 212 -2.92 -12.86 -2.34
N GLY A 213 -2.75 -11.53 -2.28
CA GLY A 213 -1.66 -10.87 -1.56
C GLY A 213 -2.07 -9.54 -0.95
N MET A 214 -1.09 -8.85 -0.40
CA MET A 214 -1.19 -7.48 0.11
C MET A 214 -0.19 -6.60 -0.63
N ASN A 215 -0.52 -5.31 -0.77
CA ASN A 215 0.39 -4.33 -1.30
C ASN A 215 0.91 -3.42 -0.17
N ILE A 216 2.20 -3.12 -0.17
CA ILE A 216 2.81 -2.14 0.74
C ILE A 216 3.58 -1.06 -0.03
N CYS A 217 3.57 0.15 0.50
CA CYS A 217 4.51 1.19 0.10
C CYS A 217 5.88 0.88 0.69
N ILE A 218 6.89 0.77 -0.14
CA ILE A 218 8.25 0.47 0.30
C ILE A 218 9.22 1.51 -0.22
N ASN A 219 10.08 2.01 0.67
CA ASN A 219 11.13 2.94 0.32
C ASN A 219 12.49 2.26 0.45
N ASN A 220 13.46 2.66 -0.36
CA ASN A 220 14.85 2.30 -0.12
C ASN A 220 15.40 3.15 1.03
N ILE A 221 15.58 2.56 2.21
CA ILE A 221 16.00 3.28 3.42
C ILE A 221 17.51 3.21 3.55
N LEU A 222 18.14 4.38 3.54
CA LEU A 222 19.59 4.55 3.56
C LEU A 222 20.02 5.36 4.79
N PRO A 223 21.16 5.02 5.43
CA PRO A 223 21.71 5.87 6.48
C PRO A 223 22.17 7.21 5.91
N TYR A 224 21.94 8.31 6.65
CA TYR A 224 22.35 9.64 6.22
C TYR A 224 23.87 9.79 6.19
N THR A 225 24.57 9.15 7.12
CA THR A 225 26.03 9.04 7.16
C THR A 225 26.45 7.58 7.39
N ASN A 226 27.74 7.29 7.25
CA ASN A 226 28.29 5.96 7.56
C ASN A 226 28.57 5.76 9.06
N SER A 227 28.05 6.61 9.95
CA SER A 227 28.16 6.40 11.39
C SER A 227 27.39 5.17 11.85
N THR A 228 27.83 4.57 12.95
CA THR A 228 27.15 3.42 13.58
C THR A 228 25.73 3.76 14.00
N GLU A 229 25.49 4.98 14.44
CA GLU A 229 24.22 5.52 14.88
C GLU A 229 23.23 5.65 13.72
N ASP A 230 23.64 6.24 12.60
CA ASP A 230 22.79 6.42 11.41
C ASP A 230 22.50 5.07 10.72
N ILE A 231 23.48 4.15 10.70
CA ILE A 231 23.26 2.77 10.21
C ILE A 231 22.23 2.04 11.10
N ALA A 232 22.32 2.18 12.42
CA ALA A 232 21.36 1.60 13.33
C ALA A 232 19.97 2.24 13.19
N ALA A 233 19.91 3.57 12.97
CA ALA A 233 18.67 4.30 12.71
C ALA A 233 17.99 3.84 11.42
N ALA A 234 18.75 3.61 10.34
CA ALA A 234 18.20 3.09 9.09
C ALA A 234 17.59 1.69 9.27
N LYS A 235 18.22 0.81 10.06
CA LYS A 235 17.65 -0.52 10.40
C LYS A 235 16.35 -0.40 11.22
N ARG A 236 16.28 0.53 12.18
CA ARG A 236 15.05 0.78 12.94
C ARG A 236 13.95 1.33 12.03
N ALA A 237 14.27 2.27 11.15
CA ALA A 237 13.34 2.81 10.18
C ALA A 237 12.81 1.71 9.23
N GLN A 238 13.67 0.82 8.77
CA GLN A 238 13.27 -0.33 7.95
C GLN A 238 12.27 -1.23 8.72
N ALA A 239 12.49 -1.48 10.01
CA ALA A 239 11.56 -2.22 10.85
C ALA A 239 10.21 -1.50 11.00
N PHE A 240 10.19 -0.17 11.20
CA PHE A 240 8.97 0.60 11.42
C PHE A 240 8.19 0.90 10.12
N TYR A 241 8.83 1.04 8.96
CA TYR A 241 8.13 1.30 7.70
C TYR A 241 7.75 0.01 6.95
N THR A 242 8.62 -0.97 6.92
CA THR A 242 8.45 -2.21 6.16
C THR A 242 8.14 -3.41 7.07
N GLY A 243 8.97 -3.64 8.07
CA GLY A 243 8.85 -4.77 9.00
C GLY A 243 7.56 -4.76 9.78
N TRP A 244 7.01 -3.59 10.11
CA TRP A 244 5.72 -3.46 10.82
C TRP A 244 4.60 -4.29 10.20
N PHE A 245 4.56 -4.39 8.87
CA PHE A 245 3.57 -5.18 8.13
C PHE A 245 4.13 -6.52 7.67
N LEU A 246 5.37 -6.58 7.19
CA LEU A 246 5.90 -7.82 6.64
C LEU A 246 6.27 -8.85 7.71
N ASP A 247 6.86 -8.45 8.84
CA ASP A 247 7.24 -9.42 9.88
C ASP A 247 6.05 -10.22 10.41
N PRO A 248 4.86 -9.61 10.71
CA PRO A 248 3.68 -10.39 11.07
C PRO A 248 3.23 -11.39 9.99
N LEU A 249 3.35 -11.03 8.71
CA LEU A 249 2.92 -11.88 7.60
C LEU A 249 3.88 -13.04 7.31
N TYR A 250 5.17 -12.87 7.61
CA TYR A 250 6.20 -13.89 7.39
C TYR A 250 6.59 -14.64 8.65
N TYR A 251 6.63 -13.97 9.80
CA TYR A 251 7.13 -14.52 11.07
C TYR A 251 6.07 -14.61 12.17
N GLY A 252 4.88 -14.04 11.94
CA GLY A 252 3.73 -14.11 12.86
C GLY A 252 3.78 -13.15 14.04
N ASP A 253 4.75 -12.23 14.09
CA ASP A 253 4.84 -11.21 15.14
C ASP A 253 5.56 -9.96 14.65
N TYR A 254 5.40 -8.87 15.36
CA TYR A 254 6.05 -7.59 15.07
C TYR A 254 7.57 -7.63 15.26
N PRO A 255 8.32 -6.75 14.56
CA PRO A 255 9.75 -6.58 14.78
C PRO A 255 10.10 -6.38 16.26
N LEU A 256 11.17 -7.02 16.73
CA LEU A 256 11.58 -6.94 18.14
C LEU A 256 11.79 -5.48 18.59
N VAL A 257 12.50 -4.67 17.77
CA VAL A 257 12.77 -3.27 18.07
C VAL A 257 11.48 -2.44 18.19
N MET A 258 10.42 -2.77 17.44
CA MET A 258 9.12 -2.12 17.62
C MET A 258 8.51 -2.47 18.97
N LYS A 259 8.51 -3.75 19.36
CA LYS A 259 7.98 -4.19 20.67
C LYS A 259 8.70 -3.54 21.83
N GLU A 260 10.02 -3.38 21.72
CA GLU A 260 10.86 -2.74 22.76
C GLU A 260 10.58 -1.23 22.86
N ASN A 261 10.51 -0.53 21.72
CA ASN A 261 10.38 0.92 21.70
C ASN A 261 8.95 1.44 21.95
N THR A 262 7.93 0.66 21.58
CA THR A 262 6.52 1.07 21.68
C THR A 262 5.86 0.64 22.98
N GLY A 263 6.36 -0.41 23.60
CA GLY A 263 5.80 -0.97 24.83
C GLY A 263 4.35 -1.43 24.68
N SER A 264 3.47 -0.95 25.56
CA SER A 264 2.05 -1.35 25.59
C SER A 264 1.18 -0.76 24.49
N LYS A 265 1.67 0.19 23.71
CA LYS A 265 0.92 0.80 22.58
C LYS A 265 0.71 -0.17 21.43
N LEU A 266 1.68 -1.06 21.21
CA LEU A 266 1.61 -2.06 20.14
C LEU A 266 0.73 -3.24 20.59
N PRO A 267 -0.41 -3.49 19.92
CA PRO A 267 -1.26 -4.63 20.24
C PRO A 267 -0.51 -5.96 20.05
N LYS A 268 -0.93 -7.00 20.76
CA LYS A 268 -0.32 -8.32 20.67
C LYS A 268 -1.20 -9.28 19.89
N PHE A 269 -0.60 -10.08 19.02
CA PHE A 269 -1.31 -11.18 18.37
C PHE A 269 -1.50 -12.35 19.35
N SER A 270 -2.69 -12.93 19.35
CA SER A 270 -2.90 -14.24 19.94
C SER A 270 -2.18 -15.32 19.11
N ARG A 271 -1.95 -16.48 19.71
CA ARG A 271 -1.33 -17.62 19.00
C ARG A 271 -2.11 -18.03 17.74
N SER A 272 -3.43 -17.89 17.76
CA SER A 272 -4.29 -18.17 16.60
C SER A 272 -4.08 -17.14 15.50
N GLN A 273 -4.06 -15.85 15.86
CA GLN A 273 -3.84 -14.76 14.90
C GLN A 273 -2.46 -14.84 14.26
N SER A 274 -1.39 -15.09 15.05
CA SER A 274 -0.04 -15.31 14.52
C SER A 274 -0.01 -16.43 13.46
N LYS A 275 -0.65 -17.57 13.76
CA LYS A 275 -0.73 -18.69 12.81
C LYS A 275 -1.53 -18.34 11.54
N GLN A 276 -2.55 -17.52 11.67
CA GLN A 276 -3.38 -17.10 10.54
C GLN A 276 -2.64 -16.09 9.63
N LEU A 277 -1.81 -15.23 10.23
CA LEU A 277 -1.00 -14.26 9.49
C LEU A 277 0.12 -14.92 8.68
N ILE A 278 0.80 -15.90 9.26
CA ILE A 278 1.87 -16.63 8.56
C ILE A 278 1.29 -17.29 7.30
N ASN A 279 1.98 -17.08 6.17
CA ASN A 279 1.58 -17.59 4.87
C ASN A 279 0.21 -17.07 4.36
N SER A 280 -0.26 -15.91 4.83
CA SER A 280 -1.48 -15.31 4.31
C SER A 280 -1.30 -14.57 2.97
N MET A 281 -0.17 -14.74 2.30
CA MET A 281 0.10 -14.16 0.98
C MET A 281 0.62 -15.22 0.00
N ASP A 282 0.13 -15.18 -1.24
CA ASP A 282 0.66 -15.95 -2.36
C ASP A 282 1.70 -15.11 -3.13
N PHE A 283 1.61 -13.79 -3.04
CA PHE A 283 2.56 -12.81 -3.58
C PHE A 283 2.61 -11.56 -2.69
N LEU A 284 3.68 -10.80 -2.80
CA LEU A 284 3.81 -9.47 -2.23
C LEU A 284 3.67 -8.41 -3.34
N GLY A 285 2.70 -7.52 -3.19
CA GLY A 285 2.62 -6.29 -3.98
C GLY A 285 3.50 -5.21 -3.37
N ILE A 286 4.24 -4.49 -4.17
CA ILE A 286 5.01 -3.32 -3.72
C ILE A 286 4.72 -2.09 -4.57
N ASN A 287 4.61 -0.94 -3.89
CA ASN A 287 4.63 0.38 -4.50
C ASN A 287 5.98 1.01 -4.16
N TYR A 288 6.79 1.30 -5.17
CA TYR A 288 8.11 1.88 -5.01
C TYR A 288 8.24 3.18 -5.78
N TYR A 289 8.59 4.26 -5.08
CA TYR A 289 8.71 5.57 -5.70
C TYR A 289 10.03 6.27 -5.38
N THR A 290 10.60 6.03 -4.19
CA THR A 290 11.69 6.85 -3.70
C THR A 290 12.58 6.13 -2.69
N PHE A 291 13.67 6.79 -2.36
CA PHE A 291 14.53 6.43 -1.24
C PHE A 291 14.37 7.42 -0.10
N LEU A 292 14.79 7.02 1.09
CA LEU A 292 14.67 7.80 2.30
C LEU A 292 16.01 7.78 3.04
N TYR A 293 16.65 8.92 3.17
CA TYR A 293 17.80 9.05 4.07
C TYR A 293 17.32 9.21 5.51
N VAL A 294 17.96 8.47 6.41
CA VAL A 294 17.58 8.43 7.82
C VAL A 294 18.79 8.72 8.70
N LYS A 295 18.60 9.63 9.65
CA LYS A 295 19.55 9.99 10.68
C LYS A 295 19.06 9.53 12.04
N ASP A 296 20.00 9.16 12.92
CA ASP A 296 19.69 8.87 14.32
C ASP A 296 19.10 10.10 15.03
N ASP A 297 18.01 9.90 15.75
CA ASP A 297 17.34 10.96 16.50
C ASP A 297 16.69 10.40 17.78
N PRO A 298 17.48 10.09 18.80
CA PRO A 298 16.99 9.50 20.05
C PRO A 298 16.11 10.48 20.86
N HIS A 299 16.11 11.77 20.51
CA HIS A 299 15.43 12.85 21.26
C HIS A 299 14.27 13.48 20.51
N HIS A 300 13.74 12.82 19.49
CA HIS A 300 12.74 13.38 18.56
C HIS A 300 11.45 13.91 19.22
N ALA A 301 11.08 13.49 20.42
CA ALA A 301 9.84 13.92 21.07
C ALA A 301 10.02 14.22 22.56
N PRO A 302 9.15 15.09 23.14
CA PRO A 302 9.02 15.23 24.60
C PRO A 302 8.83 13.86 25.24
N SER A 303 9.45 13.63 26.37
CA SER A 303 9.56 12.32 27.04
C SER A 303 8.23 11.63 27.38
N ASN A 304 7.11 12.36 27.39
CA ASN A 304 5.79 11.88 27.81
C ASN A 304 4.80 11.57 26.68
N LYS A 305 5.09 11.96 25.42
CA LYS A 305 4.26 11.64 24.26
C LYS A 305 5.15 11.25 23.07
N ARG A 306 4.94 10.07 22.56
CA ARG A 306 5.73 9.53 21.44
C ARG A 306 4.78 8.86 20.44
N ASN A 307 4.71 9.40 19.22
CA ASN A 307 4.09 8.71 18.08
C ASN A 307 5.05 7.66 17.49
N PHE A 308 4.65 6.96 16.43
CA PHE A 308 5.49 5.91 15.85
C PHE A 308 6.83 6.43 15.30
N ARG A 309 6.90 7.69 14.83
CA ARG A 309 8.15 8.29 14.35
C ARG A 309 9.12 8.56 15.49
N ALA A 310 8.59 9.04 16.61
CA ALA A 310 9.38 9.20 17.82
C ALA A 310 9.82 7.85 18.41
N ASP A 311 8.96 6.82 18.36
CA ASP A 311 9.29 5.47 18.80
C ASP A 311 10.36 4.82 17.92
N MET A 312 10.38 5.13 16.65
CA MET A 312 11.43 4.72 15.72
C MET A 312 12.81 5.29 16.09
N ALA A 313 12.85 6.40 16.84
CA ALA A 313 14.07 7.12 17.24
C ALA A 313 14.99 7.40 16.04
N ALA A 314 14.39 7.84 14.93
CA ALA A 314 15.07 8.14 13.69
C ALA A 314 14.33 9.23 12.92
N LYS A 315 15.08 10.13 12.30
CA LYS A 315 14.56 11.25 11.54
C LYS A 315 14.81 11.05 10.05
N SER A 316 13.74 11.12 9.27
CA SER A 316 13.85 11.17 7.81
C SER A 316 14.38 12.51 7.35
N ILE A 317 15.40 12.48 6.51
CA ILE A 317 15.99 13.64 5.89
C ILE A 317 15.53 13.68 4.43
N PHE A 318 14.69 14.64 4.12
CA PHE A 318 14.31 14.92 2.73
C PHE A 318 15.37 15.85 2.14
N SER A 319 15.93 15.50 1.01
CA SER A 319 16.87 16.38 0.30
C SER A 319 16.12 17.61 -0.21
N SER A 320 16.25 18.73 0.51
CA SER A 320 15.67 20.03 0.11
C SER A 320 16.40 20.69 -1.06
N ASN A 321 17.48 20.10 -1.54
CA ASN A 321 18.37 20.72 -2.53
C ASN A 321 18.05 20.36 -3.99
N SER A 322 16.94 19.67 -4.28
CA SER A 322 16.52 19.46 -5.66
C SER A 322 15.58 20.59 -6.09
N THR A 323 16.17 21.75 -6.44
CA THR A 323 15.46 22.80 -7.21
C THR A 323 15.12 22.37 -8.64
N SER A 324 15.48 21.15 -9.02
CA SER A 324 15.23 20.53 -10.32
C SER A 324 14.85 19.05 -10.16
N GLY A 325 13.59 18.79 -9.78
CA GLY A 325 13.01 17.45 -9.91
C GLY A 325 13.52 16.43 -8.88
N PHE A 326 12.64 15.52 -8.48
CA PHE A 326 12.94 14.35 -7.66
C PHE A 326 13.83 13.37 -8.47
N TYR A 327 15.13 13.49 -8.39
CA TYR A 327 15.99 12.44 -8.93
C TYR A 327 15.98 11.25 -7.98
N VAL A 328 15.36 10.16 -8.42
CA VAL A 328 15.38 8.87 -7.70
C VAL A 328 16.24 7.89 -8.51
N PRO A 329 17.41 7.51 -7.99
CA PRO A 329 18.28 6.58 -8.71
C PRO A 329 17.57 5.23 -8.93
N GLY A 330 17.62 4.72 -10.16
CA GLY A 330 17.00 3.44 -10.51
C GLY A 330 17.56 2.24 -9.72
N TYR A 331 18.79 2.32 -9.21
CA TYR A 331 19.35 1.24 -8.37
C TYR A 331 18.60 1.02 -7.05
N GLY A 332 17.82 1.98 -6.60
CA GLY A 332 17.06 1.85 -5.34
C GLY A 332 16.02 0.72 -5.38
N ILE A 333 15.35 0.51 -6.52
CA ILE A 333 14.41 -0.61 -6.65
C ILE A 333 15.15 -1.96 -6.57
N HIS A 334 16.34 -2.06 -7.15
CA HIS A 334 17.17 -3.27 -7.04
C HIS A 334 17.56 -3.57 -5.59
N GLN A 335 17.96 -2.55 -4.82
CA GLN A 335 18.31 -2.72 -3.40
C GLN A 335 17.10 -3.15 -2.56
N VAL A 336 15.91 -2.63 -2.84
CA VAL A 336 14.67 -3.07 -2.21
C VAL A 336 14.37 -4.55 -2.51
N LEU A 337 14.53 -4.98 -3.74
CA LEU A 337 14.31 -6.38 -4.13
C LEU A 337 15.33 -7.33 -3.48
N GLU A 338 16.60 -6.95 -3.39
CA GLU A 338 17.61 -7.72 -2.67
C GLU A 338 17.32 -7.77 -1.15
N TYR A 339 16.85 -6.67 -0.55
CA TYR A 339 16.39 -6.67 0.83
C TYR A 339 15.24 -7.66 1.05
N LEU A 340 14.20 -7.62 0.20
CA LEU A 340 13.06 -8.54 0.30
C LEU A 340 13.48 -10.01 0.13
N LYS A 341 14.38 -10.28 -0.80
CA LYS A 341 14.96 -11.61 -1.00
C LYS A 341 15.73 -12.10 0.22
N GLN A 342 16.57 -11.24 0.79
CA GLN A 342 17.43 -11.60 1.93
C GLN A 342 16.61 -11.86 3.20
N PHE A 343 15.62 -11.00 3.49
CA PHE A 343 14.91 -11.03 4.78
C PHE A 343 13.56 -11.74 4.71
N TYR A 344 12.94 -11.92 3.54
CA TYR A 344 11.61 -12.52 3.41
C TYR A 344 11.56 -13.72 2.46
N GLY A 345 12.72 -14.32 2.15
CA GLY A 345 12.78 -15.59 1.45
C GLY A 345 12.45 -15.53 -0.05
N ASN A 346 12.70 -14.38 -0.71
CA ASN A 346 12.48 -14.18 -2.12
C ASN A 346 11.04 -14.52 -2.58
N PRO A 347 10.01 -13.86 -2.02
CA PRO A 347 8.62 -14.13 -2.38
C PRO A 347 8.35 -13.77 -3.85
N PRO A 348 7.28 -14.31 -4.46
CA PRO A 348 6.74 -13.73 -5.68
C PRO A 348 6.37 -12.28 -5.47
N ILE A 349 6.86 -11.37 -6.32
CA ILE A 349 6.67 -9.92 -6.18
C ILE A 349 5.96 -9.39 -7.43
N TYR A 350 4.91 -8.58 -7.20
CA TYR A 350 4.33 -7.69 -8.19
C TYR A 350 4.70 -6.24 -7.85
N ILE A 351 5.32 -5.52 -8.78
CA ILE A 351 5.47 -4.07 -8.66
C ILE A 351 4.16 -3.46 -9.12
N HIS A 352 3.33 -3.07 -8.16
CA HIS A 352 2.00 -2.56 -8.41
C HIS A 352 2.02 -1.10 -8.84
N GLU A 353 2.94 -0.33 -8.28
CA GLU A 353 3.06 1.09 -8.60
C GLU A 353 4.54 1.49 -8.63
N ASN A 354 4.87 2.27 -9.66
CA ASN A 354 6.13 2.97 -9.80
C ASN A 354 5.89 4.18 -10.72
N GLY A 355 6.47 5.33 -10.42
CA GLY A 355 6.22 6.51 -11.22
C GLY A 355 6.95 7.76 -10.73
N TYR A 356 6.91 8.78 -11.56
CA TYR A 356 7.56 10.07 -11.34
C TYR A 356 6.49 11.18 -11.38
N PRO A 357 6.41 12.05 -10.35
CA PRO A 357 5.46 13.15 -10.34
C PRO A 357 5.86 14.23 -11.34
N MET A 358 4.94 14.65 -12.19
CA MET A 358 5.12 15.75 -13.13
C MET A 358 4.29 16.95 -12.70
N HIS A 359 4.80 18.16 -12.96
CA HIS A 359 4.05 19.38 -12.72
C HIS A 359 2.94 19.52 -13.78
N GLN A 360 1.79 20.07 -13.39
CA GLN A 360 0.61 20.18 -14.26
C GLN A 360 0.85 21.00 -15.54
N ASP A 361 1.81 21.92 -15.50
CA ASP A 361 2.13 22.82 -16.63
C ASP A 361 2.99 22.16 -17.72
N VAL A 362 3.52 20.94 -17.46
CA VAL A 362 4.38 20.21 -18.40
C VAL A 362 3.53 19.22 -19.19
N VAL A 363 2.87 19.68 -20.23
CA VAL A 363 1.85 18.88 -20.94
C VAL A 363 2.44 17.89 -21.94
N PHE A 364 3.62 18.15 -22.54
CA PHE A 364 4.17 17.33 -23.64
C PHE A 364 5.65 16.95 -23.50
N ASP A 365 6.40 17.51 -22.56
CA ASP A 365 7.78 17.11 -22.30
C ASP A 365 7.82 16.04 -21.20
N ASP A 366 7.75 14.78 -21.59
CA ASP A 366 7.76 13.63 -20.68
C ASP A 366 9.16 13.05 -20.45
N GLY A 367 10.21 13.76 -20.90
CA GLY A 367 11.61 13.36 -20.78
C GLY A 367 12.00 12.85 -19.39
N PRO A 368 11.72 13.61 -18.30
CA PRO A 368 12.07 13.17 -16.94
C PRO A 368 11.39 11.87 -16.51
N ARG A 369 10.13 11.64 -16.88
CA ARG A 369 9.42 10.40 -16.59
C ARG A 369 9.96 9.23 -17.40
N VAL A 370 10.26 9.45 -18.67
CA VAL A 370 10.88 8.44 -19.55
C VAL A 370 12.23 8.01 -19.00
N GLU A 371 13.07 8.96 -18.58
CA GLU A 371 14.37 8.68 -17.96
C GLU A 371 14.21 7.88 -16.67
N PHE A 372 13.33 8.33 -15.76
CA PHE A 372 13.00 7.64 -14.51
C PHE A 372 12.58 6.19 -14.76
N LEU A 373 11.58 5.97 -15.60
CA LEU A 373 11.07 4.63 -15.90
C LEU A 373 12.13 3.75 -16.57
N SER A 374 12.91 4.30 -17.49
CA SER A 374 14.00 3.59 -18.16
C SER A 374 15.05 3.09 -17.16
N GLU A 375 15.47 3.95 -16.22
CA GLU A 375 16.44 3.58 -15.19
C GLU A 375 15.89 2.53 -14.23
N HIS A 376 14.63 2.64 -13.82
CA HIS A 376 13.98 1.66 -12.95
C HIS A 376 13.81 0.31 -13.63
N LEU A 377 13.39 0.26 -14.89
CA LEU A 377 13.26 -0.96 -15.68
C LEU A 377 14.61 -1.65 -15.92
N LYS A 378 15.68 -0.90 -16.20
CA LYS A 378 17.03 -1.45 -16.31
C LYS A 378 17.47 -2.14 -15.01
N ASN A 379 17.27 -1.49 -13.86
CA ASN A 379 17.66 -2.04 -12.58
C ASN A 379 16.77 -3.22 -12.15
N LEU A 380 15.50 -3.21 -12.51
CA LEU A 380 14.60 -4.35 -12.34
C LEU A 380 15.10 -5.54 -13.16
N LEU A 381 15.50 -5.32 -14.41
CA LEU A 381 16.05 -6.38 -15.27
C LEU A 381 17.34 -6.97 -14.69
N ILE A 382 18.20 -6.16 -14.08
CA ILE A 382 19.41 -6.63 -13.36
C ILE A 382 18.99 -7.55 -12.20
N ALA A 383 18.03 -7.13 -11.37
CA ALA A 383 17.53 -7.94 -10.25
C ALA A 383 16.98 -9.30 -10.72
N VAL A 384 16.15 -9.32 -11.76
CA VAL A 384 15.59 -10.56 -12.34
C VAL A 384 16.70 -11.48 -12.87
N ARG A 385 17.70 -10.94 -13.55
CA ARG A 385 18.82 -11.72 -14.09
C ARG A 385 19.72 -12.31 -13.00
N SER A 386 19.92 -11.61 -11.89
CA SER A 386 20.69 -12.12 -10.76
C SER A 386 20.04 -13.35 -10.13
N VAL A 387 18.71 -13.40 -10.08
CA VAL A 387 17.93 -14.56 -9.61
C VAL A 387 18.04 -15.75 -10.56
N ILE A 388 17.96 -15.52 -11.88
CA ILE A 388 18.06 -16.58 -12.89
C ILE A 388 19.47 -17.19 -12.91
N GLY A 389 20.51 -16.37 -12.75
CA GLY A 389 21.91 -16.84 -12.66
C GLY A 389 22.14 -17.77 -11.46
N TYR A 390 21.53 -17.47 -10.34
CA TYR A 390 21.62 -18.30 -9.13
C TYR A 390 20.94 -19.69 -9.31
N ARG A 391 19.80 -19.77 -10.00
CA ARG A 391 19.13 -21.03 -10.30
C ARG A 391 19.95 -21.93 -11.26
N LYS A 392 20.71 -21.36 -12.19
CA LYS A 392 21.61 -22.13 -13.05
C LYS A 392 22.78 -22.75 -12.28
N ASN A 393 23.31 -22.05 -11.27
CA ASN A 393 24.40 -22.57 -10.47
C ASN A 393 23.97 -23.66 -9.48
N CYS A 394 22.73 -23.60 -8.95
CA CYS A 394 22.20 -24.66 -8.09
C CYS A 394 21.83 -25.95 -8.82
N GLN A 395 21.68 -25.94 -10.15
CA GLN A 395 21.46 -27.14 -10.95
C GLN A 395 22.76 -27.88 -11.31
N ASN A 396 23.91 -27.21 -11.16
CA ASN A 396 25.21 -27.82 -11.44
C ASN A 396 25.89 -28.46 -10.22
N ASP A 397 25.34 -28.30 -9.02
CA ASP A 397 25.89 -28.87 -7.77
C ASP A 397 25.21 -30.21 -7.36
N VAL A 398 24.43 -30.82 -8.25
CA VAL A 398 23.86 -32.15 -8.06
C VAL A 398 24.30 -33.06 -9.24
N GLN A 399 25.55 -33.44 -9.22
CA GLN A 399 26.10 -34.66 -9.89
C GLN A 399 27.00 -35.40 -8.94
#